data_eca2c7ea8efcfbb948ce51ead8ff8756
#
_entry.id   eca2c7ea8efcfbb948ce51ead8ff8756
#
_cell.length_a   1.000
_cell.length_b   1.000
_cell.length_c   1.000
_cell.angle_alpha   90.00
_cell.angle_beta   90.00
_cell.angle_gamma   90.00
#
_symmetry.space_group_name_H-M   'P 1'
#
loop_
_entity.id
_entity.type
_entity.pdbx_description
1 polymer ?
#
loop_
_entity_poly.entity_id
_entity_poly.type
_entity_poly.pdbx_seq_one_letter_code
_entity_poly.pdbx_strand_id
1 'polypeptide(L)'
;MNLKAIALASILGLSAPAIADIALRTHAVAQPNAPLSMYSDGEWSVTIDYNENAFSYYGRNMRTGDTLTLRGARVGGNSQRRVYTWTNGDYQYQVAWQPSDSGVIRLQVFDGRGRESLNRLLYETSD
;
A
#
# COMPACT_ATOMS: atom_id res chain seq x y z
N MET A 1 -3.54 -8.11 -21.42
CA MET A 1 -3.67 -7.82 -21.30
C MET A 1 -3.74 -7.58 -21.84
N ASN A 2 -3.59 -7.62 -21.25
CA ASN A 2 -3.67 -7.43 -21.30
C ASN A 2 -3.76 -7.37 -22.21
N LEU A 3 -3.54 -7.74 -21.87
CA LEU A 3 -3.67 -7.67 -22.13
C LEU A 3 -3.65 -7.63 -22.50
N LYS A 4 -3.49 -7.34 -21.92
CA LYS A 4 -3.60 -7.24 -21.81
C LYS A 4 -3.82 -6.96 -22.33
N ALA A 5 -3.73 -7.63 -22.53
CA ALA A 5 -4.13 -7.20 -22.50
C ALA A 5 -4.37 -7.09 -23.20
N ILE A 6 -4.39 -6.69 -22.65
CA ILE A 6 -4.80 -6.43 -22.58
C ILE A 6 -5.08 -6.29 -23.26
N ALA A 7 -4.95 -7.06 -23.65
CA ALA A 7 -5.40 -6.64 -23.57
C ALA A 7 -5.64 -6.45 -24.21
N LEU A 8 -5.61 -6.10 -23.77
CA LEU A 8 -5.95 -5.78 -23.69
C LEU A 8 -6.09 -5.61 -24.52
N ALA A 9 -6.08 -6.50 -25.03
CA ALA A 9 -6.48 -5.97 -25.07
C ALA A 9 -6.73 -5.78 -25.87
N SER A 10 -6.64 -5.69 -25.53
CA SER A 10 -7.07 -5.27 -25.51
C SER A 10 -7.35 -5.11 -26.36
N ILE A 11 -7.26 -5.39 -26.38
CA ILE A 11 -7.69 -5.00 -26.34
C ILE A 11 -7.86 -4.65 -27.19
N LEU A 12 -7.74 -4.81 -27.06
CA LEU A 12 -7.85 -4.33 -26.95
C LEU A 12 -8.10 -3.86 -27.58
N GLY A 13 -8.09 -4.57 -28.47
CA GLY A 13 -8.48 -4.05 -28.17
C GLY A 13 -8.67 -3.53 -28.86
N LEU A 14 -8.63 -3.37 -28.59
CA LEU A 14 -8.73 -2.81 -28.32
C LEU A 14 -9.01 -2.16 -28.80
N SER A 15 -8.97 -2.71 -29.18
CA SER A 15 -9.28 -1.94 -28.75
C SER A 15 -9.62 -1.40 -29.01
N ALA A 16 -9.64 -1.80 -29.19
CA ALA A 16 -10.02 -1.16 -28.49
C ALA A 16 -10.38 -0.81 -28.67
N PRO A 17 -10.42 -0.88 -28.62
CA PRO A 17 -10.74 -0.46 -27.88
C PRO A 17 -11.00 -0.25 -27.92
N ALA A 18 -11.06 -0.86 -27.86
CA ALA A 18 -11.36 -0.50 -26.95
C ALA A 18 -11.48 -0.24 -26.96
N ILE A 19 -11.61 -0.33 -26.88
CA ILE A 19 -11.80 0.08 -26.05
C ILE A 19 -11.99 0.28 -25.81
N ALA A 20 -11.84 -0.47 -25.24
CA ALA A 20 -12.15 -0.03 -24.36
C ALA A 20 -12.23 0.08 -24.17
N ASP A 21 -12.42 -0.21 -24.61
CA ASP A 21 -12.62 0.08 -23.76
C ASP A 21 -12.34 0.17 -23.61
N ILE A 22 -12.21 -0.16 -23.33
CA ILE A 22 -12.13 0.18 -22.69
C ILE A 22 -11.90 0.30 -22.31
N ALA A 23 -11.68 -0.34 -22.14
CA ALA A 23 -11.80 0.09 -21.45
C ALA A 23 -11.69 0.34 -21.19
N LEU A 24 -11.64 0.10 -21.22
CA LEU A 24 -11.84 0.65 -20.62
C LEU A 24 -11.56 0.78 -20.34
N ARG A 25 -11.28 0.55 -20.25
CA ARG A 25 -11.17 0.92 -19.73
C ARG A 25 -10.64 1.18 -19.39
N THR A 26 -10.65 1.02 -19.50
CA THR A 26 -10.32 1.38 -18.94
C THR A 26 -9.66 1.49 -18.77
N HIS A 27 -9.35 1.56 -18.68
CA HIS A 27 -8.83 1.75 -18.18
C HIS A 27 -8.46 1.81 -17.53
N ALA A 28 -8.90 1.67 -17.75
CA ALA A 28 -8.90 1.73 -16.30
C ALA A 28 -7.53 1.40 -15.74
N VAL A 29 -7.08 2.19 -14.82
CA VAL A 29 -5.81 1.92 -14.15
C VAL A 29 -6.03 0.75 -13.21
N ALA A 30 -5.26 -0.32 -13.37
CA ALA A 30 -5.31 -1.44 -12.45
C ALA A 30 -4.81 -0.97 -11.09
N GLN A 31 -5.55 -1.30 -10.04
CA GLN A 31 -5.10 -1.00 -8.69
C GLN A 31 -3.90 -1.87 -8.34
N PRO A 32 -2.91 -1.34 -7.67
CA PRO A 32 -1.78 -2.16 -7.26
C PRO A 32 -2.23 -3.22 -6.26
N ASN A 33 -1.58 -4.38 -6.28
CA ASN A 33 -1.80 -5.42 -5.29
C ASN A 33 -1.05 -4.99 -4.03
N ALA A 34 -1.75 -4.32 -3.13
CA ALA A 34 -1.13 -3.62 -2.00
C ALA A 34 -2.13 -3.52 -0.85
N PRO A 35 -1.64 -3.24 0.37
CA PRO A 35 -2.51 -3.17 1.56
C PRO A 35 -3.24 -1.82 1.64
N LEU A 36 -4.13 -1.56 0.69
CA LEU A 36 -4.85 -0.30 0.60
C LEU A 36 -6.05 -0.32 1.54
N SER A 37 -5.80 -0.14 2.83
CA SER A 37 -6.84 -0.22 3.84
C SER A 37 -6.36 0.45 5.12
N MET A 38 -7.21 0.44 6.14
CA MET A 38 -6.84 0.87 7.48
C MET A 38 -6.63 -0.34 8.37
N TYR A 39 -5.55 -0.34 9.11
CA TYR A 39 -5.16 -1.42 10.01
C TYR A 39 -4.95 -0.84 11.40
N SER A 40 -5.32 -1.60 12.43
CA SER A 40 -5.20 -1.11 13.80
C SER A 40 -5.02 -2.27 14.76
N ASP A 41 -4.41 -1.97 15.91
CA ASP A 41 -4.37 -2.91 17.04
C ASP A 41 -5.05 -2.31 18.29
N GLY A 42 -5.80 -1.21 18.10
CA GLY A 42 -6.46 -0.52 19.20
C GLY A 42 -5.63 0.60 19.79
N GLU A 43 -4.34 0.58 19.63
CA GLU A 43 -3.45 1.65 20.08
C GLU A 43 -2.89 2.43 18.89
N TRP A 44 -2.51 1.73 17.85
CA TRP A 44 -1.98 2.33 16.62
C TRP A 44 -2.93 2.07 15.48
N SER A 45 -3.05 3.05 14.62
CA SER A 45 -3.85 2.94 13.39
C SER A 45 -2.99 3.42 12.24
N VAL A 46 -3.00 2.65 11.15
CA VAL A 46 -2.25 3.00 9.93
C VAL A 46 -3.18 2.82 8.74
N THR A 47 -3.28 3.85 7.93
CA THR A 47 -4.02 3.81 6.67
C THR A 47 -3.02 3.92 5.53
N ILE A 48 -3.08 2.99 4.61
CA ILE A 48 -2.22 2.98 3.42
C ILE A 48 -3.10 3.32 2.23
N ASP A 49 -2.63 4.24 1.40
CA ASP A 49 -3.36 4.66 0.22
C ASP A 49 -2.40 4.77 -0.95
N TYR A 50 -2.93 4.77 -2.18
CA TYR A 50 -2.12 4.91 -3.38
C TYR A 50 -2.74 5.99 -4.25
N ASN A 51 -1.97 7.00 -4.58
CA ASN A 51 -2.49 8.18 -5.24
C ASN A 51 -1.34 8.86 -5.98
N GLU A 52 -1.57 9.22 -7.25
CA GLU A 52 -0.56 9.91 -8.05
C GLU A 52 0.77 9.16 -8.08
N ASN A 53 0.68 7.85 -8.27
CA ASN A 53 1.83 6.95 -8.43
C ASN A 53 2.71 6.86 -7.17
N ALA A 54 2.13 7.11 -6.01
CA ALA A 54 2.86 7.00 -4.76
C ALA A 54 1.99 6.42 -3.66
N PHE A 55 2.61 5.62 -2.80
CA PHE A 55 1.95 5.12 -1.60
C PHE A 55 2.08 6.13 -0.49
N SER A 56 0.99 6.35 0.23
CA SER A 56 0.97 7.23 1.39
C SER A 56 0.69 6.43 2.65
N TYR A 57 1.16 6.98 3.76
CA TYR A 57 1.04 6.41 5.09
C TYR A 57 0.41 7.46 5.98
N TYR A 58 -0.68 7.11 6.63
CA TYR A 58 -1.30 7.96 7.65
C TYR A 58 -1.35 7.17 8.94
N GLY A 59 -0.51 7.54 9.89
CA GLY A 59 -0.43 6.87 11.17
C GLY A 59 -1.03 7.70 12.27
N ARG A 60 -1.63 7.03 13.24
CA ARG A 60 -2.21 7.70 14.40
C ARG A 60 -1.97 6.88 15.65
N ASN A 61 -1.50 7.54 16.70
CA ASN A 61 -1.47 6.96 18.02
C ASN A 61 -2.82 7.25 18.66
N MET A 62 -3.63 6.20 18.81
CA MET A 62 -5.01 6.35 19.30
C MET A 62 -5.05 6.80 20.74
N ARG A 63 -3.99 6.54 21.51
CA ARG A 63 -3.95 6.90 22.92
C ARG A 63 -3.61 8.37 23.12
N THR A 64 -2.71 8.92 22.31
CA THR A 64 -2.28 10.32 22.44
C THR A 64 -2.95 11.26 21.46
N GLY A 65 -3.46 10.73 20.34
CA GLY A 65 -4.01 11.52 19.26
C GLY A 65 -2.99 12.04 18.26
N ASP A 66 -1.71 11.74 18.45
CA ASP A 66 -0.66 12.16 17.53
C ASP A 66 -0.84 11.49 16.18
N THR A 67 -0.59 12.25 15.11
CA THR A 67 -0.72 11.77 13.74
C THR A 67 0.55 12.04 12.95
N LEU A 68 0.76 11.24 11.90
CA LEU A 68 1.89 11.38 11.00
C LEU A 68 1.45 10.99 9.61
N THR A 69 1.72 11.85 8.63
CA THR A 69 1.43 11.58 7.23
C THR A 69 2.74 11.54 6.46
N LEU A 70 2.97 10.46 5.72
CA LEU A 70 4.16 10.29 4.89
C LEU A 70 3.73 9.89 3.49
N ARG A 71 4.58 10.16 2.50
CA ARG A 71 4.26 9.85 1.11
C ARG A 71 5.53 9.44 0.39
N GLY A 72 5.37 8.54 -0.58
CA GLY A 72 6.47 8.14 -1.43
C GLY A 72 7.25 6.96 -0.87
N ALA A 73 6.55 5.86 -0.61
CA ALA A 73 7.20 4.65 -0.12
C ALA A 73 8.17 4.08 -1.15
N ARG A 74 9.27 3.55 -0.66
CA ARG A 74 10.09 2.62 -1.42
C ARG A 74 9.49 1.23 -1.26
N VAL A 75 9.24 0.55 -2.37
CA VAL A 75 8.59 -0.76 -2.36
C VAL A 75 9.65 -1.83 -2.62
N GLY A 76 9.67 -2.84 -1.77
CA GLY A 76 10.58 -3.96 -1.91
C GLY A 76 9.90 -5.27 -1.58
N GLY A 77 10.72 -6.29 -1.31
CA GLY A 77 10.20 -7.63 -1.07
C GLY A 77 9.97 -8.37 -2.37
N ASN A 78 8.98 -9.25 -2.35
CA ASN A 78 8.66 -10.08 -3.51
C ASN A 78 7.15 -10.25 -3.60
N SER A 79 6.68 -11.11 -4.50
CA SER A 79 5.24 -11.29 -4.72
C SER A 79 4.53 -11.93 -3.52
N GLN A 80 5.28 -12.57 -2.62
CA GLN A 80 4.69 -13.23 -1.46
C GLN A 80 4.75 -12.37 -0.20
N ARG A 81 5.68 -11.43 -0.14
CA ARG A 81 5.81 -10.53 1.01
C ARG A 81 6.31 -9.19 0.50
N ARG A 82 5.44 -8.19 0.52
CA ARG A 82 5.74 -6.84 0.06
C ARG A 82 6.12 -5.98 1.25
N VAL A 83 7.11 -5.12 1.05
CA VAL A 83 7.62 -4.25 2.11
C VAL A 83 7.62 -2.83 1.59
N TYR A 84 6.95 -1.95 2.33
CA TYR A 84 6.81 -0.53 1.99
C TYR A 84 7.56 0.26 3.04
N THR A 85 8.48 1.12 2.62
CA THR A 85 9.32 1.89 3.53
C THR A 85 9.19 3.37 3.23
N TRP A 86 8.76 4.13 4.23
CA TRP A 86 8.72 5.58 4.19
C TRP A 86 9.83 6.13 5.08
N THR A 87 10.40 7.26 4.67
CA THR A 87 11.43 7.94 5.43
C THR A 87 10.87 9.22 6.03
N ASN A 88 11.15 9.44 7.31
CA ASN A 88 10.77 10.66 8.02
C ASN A 88 11.98 11.15 8.80
N GLY A 89 12.75 12.06 8.20
CA GLY A 89 14.02 12.46 8.80
C GLY A 89 14.95 11.26 8.90
N ASP A 90 15.42 10.98 10.10
CA ASP A 90 16.29 9.83 10.34
C ASP A 90 15.52 8.54 10.58
N TYR A 91 14.19 8.62 10.70
CA TYR A 91 13.37 7.46 11.02
C TYR A 91 12.88 6.79 9.75
N GLN A 92 12.71 5.48 9.82
CA GLN A 92 12.10 4.72 8.74
C GLN A 92 10.88 3.99 9.28
N TYR A 93 9.77 4.10 8.53
CA TYR A 93 8.50 3.46 8.84
C TYR A 93 8.29 2.37 7.81
N GLN A 94 8.17 1.14 8.26
CA GLN A 94 8.12 -0.01 7.36
C GLN A 94 6.86 -0.81 7.60
N VAL A 95 6.15 -1.11 6.52
CA VAL A 95 4.96 -1.94 6.55
C VAL A 95 5.25 -3.19 5.70
N ALA A 96 5.12 -4.35 6.31
CA ALA A 96 5.25 -5.63 5.61
C ALA A 96 3.86 -6.25 5.48
N TRP A 97 3.58 -6.79 4.31
CA TRP A 97 2.25 -7.28 3.96
C TRP A 97 2.37 -8.49 3.06
N GLN A 98 1.52 -9.50 3.31
CA GLN A 98 1.47 -10.71 2.50
C GLN A 98 0.12 -10.77 1.79
N PRO A 99 0.09 -10.84 0.45
CA PRO A 99 -1.18 -10.96 -0.26
C PRO A 99 -2.01 -12.17 0.15
N SER A 100 -1.36 -13.25 0.58
CA SER A 100 -2.05 -14.46 1.03
C SER A 100 -2.69 -14.30 2.42
N ASP A 101 -2.34 -13.23 3.14
CA ASP A 101 -2.89 -12.93 4.46
C ASP A 101 -3.12 -11.43 4.53
N SER A 102 -4.01 -10.94 3.68
CA SER A 102 -4.12 -9.52 3.36
C SER A 102 -4.71 -8.68 4.48
N GLY A 103 -5.30 -9.31 5.49
CA GLY A 103 -5.94 -8.59 6.59
C GLY A 103 -5.01 -8.18 7.70
N VAL A 104 -3.71 -8.39 7.57
CA VAL A 104 -2.76 -8.04 8.61
C VAL A 104 -1.51 -7.39 8.00
N ILE A 105 -0.96 -6.43 8.71
CA ILE A 105 0.34 -5.85 8.37
C ILE A 105 1.23 -5.88 9.61
N ARG A 106 2.54 -5.88 9.37
CA ARG A 106 3.51 -5.65 10.43
C ARG A 106 4.07 -4.25 10.27
N LEU A 107 3.89 -3.45 11.30
CA LEU A 107 4.44 -2.09 11.35
C LEU A 107 5.71 -2.10 12.17
N GLN A 108 6.80 -1.67 11.56
CA GLN A 108 8.09 -1.52 12.24
C GLN A 108 8.60 -0.10 12.02
N VAL A 109 9.14 0.49 13.08
CA VAL A 109 9.73 1.81 13.01
C VAL A 109 11.16 1.70 13.51
N PHE A 110 12.10 2.24 12.73
CA PHE A 110 13.52 2.22 13.05
C PHE A 110 14.02 3.65 13.21
N ASP A 111 14.86 3.86 14.23
CA ASP A 111 15.44 5.18 14.47
C ASP A 111 16.66 5.41 13.57
N GLY A 112 17.33 6.55 13.73
CA GLY A 112 18.44 6.94 12.87
C GLY A 112 19.68 6.06 13.02
N ARG A 113 19.71 5.19 14.03
CA ARG A 113 20.79 4.22 14.22
C ARG A 113 20.39 2.83 13.73
N GLY A 114 19.20 2.71 13.13
CA GLY A 114 18.70 1.42 12.67
C GLY A 114 18.13 0.55 13.76
N ARG A 115 17.91 1.09 14.97
CA ARG A 115 17.33 0.33 16.05
C ARG A 115 15.82 0.35 15.96
N GLU A 116 15.21 -0.78 16.23
CA GLU A 116 13.76 -0.91 16.20
C GLU A 116 13.14 -0.23 17.42
N SER A 117 12.29 0.76 17.18
CA SER A 117 11.58 1.48 18.22
C SER A 117 10.13 1.07 18.32
N LEU A 118 9.58 0.38 17.31
CA LEU A 118 8.21 -0.10 17.32
C LEU A 118 8.11 -1.33 16.43
N ASN A 119 7.33 -2.33 16.87
CA ASN A 119 7.06 -3.53 16.09
C ASN A 119 5.70 -4.05 16.53
N ARG A 120 4.71 -3.93 15.66
CA ARG A 120 3.32 -4.28 15.94
C ARG A 120 2.68 -4.99 14.78
N LEU A 121 1.84 -5.96 15.08
CA LEU A 121 0.90 -6.50 14.10
C LEU A 121 -0.40 -5.69 14.19
N LEU A 122 -0.84 -5.18 13.06
CA LEU A 122 -2.08 -4.43 12.96
C LEU A 122 -3.03 -5.19 12.04
N TYR A 123 -4.32 -5.08 12.33
CA TYR A 123 -5.34 -5.86 11.65
C TYR A 123 -6.31 -4.94 10.94
N GLU A 124 -6.74 -5.34 9.76
CA GLU A 124 -7.63 -4.55 8.94
C GLU A 124 -8.94 -4.29 9.69
N THR A 125 -9.36 -3.03 9.68
CA THR A 125 -10.63 -2.65 10.29
C THR A 125 -11.74 -2.75 9.28
N SER A 126 -12.96 -3.01 9.75
CA SER A 126 -14.07 -3.36 8.88
C SER A 126 -15.00 -2.19 8.58
N ASP A 127 -14.63 -0.97 8.87
CA ASP A 127 -15.53 0.15 8.55
C ASP A 127 -14.91 1.23 7.67
#